data_65965866ec6ab900540e1af017e68dd5
#
_entry.id   65965866ec6ab900540e1af017e68dd5
#
_cell.length_a   1.000
_cell.length_b   1.000
_cell.length_c   1.000
_cell.angle_alpha   90.00
_cell.angle_beta   90.00
_cell.angle_gamma   90.00
#
_symmetry.space_group_name_H-M   'P 1'
#
loop_
_entity.id
_entity.type
_entity.pdbx_description
1 polymer ?
#
loop_
_entity_poly.entity_id
_entity_poly.type
_entity_poly.pdbx_seq_one_letter_code
_entity_poly.pdbx_strand_id
1 'polypeptide(L)'
;MKRTAFLVLAALLPAPLAALHAADALPPFSWHRVPVYAHVGKSSGDFTSEQLDFLAKHFGFIAVEKGQSIRKRGDTEAGIAEAARQIKRRNPRAKVLFYWNTFLDYPLYKASRSLPADWHLKNRERKPLLVRNSVPAYDLTRADMRAWWSNTAVAAVRNGAADGIFADALLQVTAPGKRKLLGDEKYRELNNGLVAMLKETRRKLGPDATILYNGLRGRGGAEFLPLASGAMIEHFGHFSGVGKEKMAEDLDAMSAAARAGKIVCLKAWPGFSWQDAELMRKPHTELVRLARERLVFPLACFLVAAESNCYFCYTWGYRETDGTFDWYPEFDKPLGPPEGKAKRTGWTYHRGFAHAAVSVDLEAKTARIDWQP
;
A
#
# COMPACT_ATOMS: atom_id res chain seq x y z
N MET A 1 68.46 11.18 26.43
CA MET A 1 67.51 11.06 25.33
C MET A 1 66.29 10.30 25.84
N LYS A 2 65.21 11.01 26.15
CA LYS A 2 63.94 10.42 26.63
C LYS A 2 62.99 10.34 25.45
N ARG A 3 62.58 9.14 25.05
CA ARG A 3 61.55 8.91 24.00
C ARG A 3 60.18 8.93 24.66
N THR A 4 59.39 9.92 24.33
CA THR A 4 57.98 10.02 24.71
C THR A 4 57.13 9.26 23.70
N ALA A 5 56.45 8.19 24.13
CA ALA A 5 55.52 7.44 23.32
C ALA A 5 54.13 8.12 23.42
N PHE A 6 53.60 8.56 22.29
CA PHE A 6 52.22 9.03 22.17
C PHE A 6 51.31 7.84 21.97
N LEU A 7 50.43 7.55 22.95
CA LEU A 7 49.32 6.65 22.80
C LEU A 7 48.19 7.39 22.07
N VAL A 8 47.87 6.95 20.85
CA VAL A 8 46.68 7.40 20.14
C VAL A 8 45.48 6.53 20.63
N LEU A 9 44.64 7.11 21.46
CA LEU A 9 43.39 6.51 21.89
C LEU A 9 42.35 6.67 20.77
N ALA A 10 42.07 5.61 20.00
CA ALA A 10 40.98 5.60 19.02
C ALA A 10 39.65 5.55 19.78
N ALA A 11 38.94 6.66 19.81
CA ALA A 11 37.57 6.70 20.33
C ALA A 11 36.63 5.98 19.36
N LEU A 12 36.19 4.78 19.74
CA LEU A 12 35.07 4.10 19.13
C LEU A 12 33.80 4.90 19.44
N LEU A 13 33.33 5.72 18.51
CA LEU A 13 32.02 6.36 18.59
C LEU A 13 30.94 5.27 18.50
N PRO A 14 30.02 5.16 19.44
CA PRO A 14 28.91 4.22 19.33
C PRO A 14 28.03 4.66 18.14
N ALA A 15 27.78 3.75 17.20
CA ALA A 15 26.80 3.97 16.15
C ALA A 15 25.46 4.33 16.82
N PRO A 16 24.73 5.34 16.33
CA PRO A 16 23.56 5.83 17.04
C PRO A 16 22.48 4.74 17.07
N LEU A 17 22.02 4.40 18.28
CA LEU A 17 20.89 3.49 18.52
C LEU A 17 19.64 3.84 17.66
N ALA A 18 19.51 5.11 17.28
CA ALA A 18 18.44 5.58 16.38
C ALA A 18 18.45 4.92 15.00
N ALA A 19 19.60 4.51 14.46
CA ALA A 19 19.68 3.83 13.16
C ALA A 19 19.20 2.39 13.24
N LEU A 20 19.39 1.70 14.37
CA LEU A 20 18.87 0.34 14.61
C LEU A 20 17.33 0.35 14.77
N HIS A 21 16.77 1.31 15.49
CA HIS A 21 15.31 1.43 15.65
C HIS A 21 14.60 1.79 14.33
N ALA A 22 15.20 2.63 13.48
CA ALA A 22 14.62 2.99 12.19
C ALA A 22 14.56 1.80 11.19
N ALA A 23 15.50 0.87 11.27
CA ALA A 23 15.52 -0.31 10.41
C ALA A 23 14.41 -1.32 10.77
N ASP A 24 14.03 -1.41 12.05
CA ASP A 24 12.94 -2.29 12.51
C ASP A 24 11.52 -1.71 12.25
N ALA A 25 11.42 -0.41 12.00
CA ALA A 25 10.15 0.25 11.70
C ALA A 25 9.65 -0.02 10.28
N LEU A 26 10.56 -0.29 9.34
CA LEU A 26 10.22 -0.56 7.94
C LEU A 26 9.85 -2.03 7.71
N PRO A 27 9.01 -2.33 6.71
CA PRO A 27 8.79 -3.71 6.29
C PRO A 27 10.10 -4.35 5.80
N PRO A 28 10.29 -5.68 5.99
CA PRO A 28 11.47 -6.38 5.48
C PRO A 28 11.61 -6.21 3.97
N PHE A 29 12.77 -5.76 3.54
CA PHE A 29 13.09 -5.55 2.12
C PHE A 29 14.35 -6.31 1.74
N SER A 30 14.37 -6.92 0.55
CA SER A 30 15.53 -7.59 -0.02
C SER A 30 15.45 -7.60 -1.54
N TRP A 31 16.61 -7.49 -2.18
CA TRP A 31 16.79 -7.69 -3.62
C TRP A 31 17.08 -9.15 -4.00
N HIS A 32 17.11 -10.10 -3.05
CA HIS A 32 17.33 -11.51 -3.39
C HIS A 32 16.32 -12.06 -4.37
N ARG A 33 15.10 -11.57 -4.30
CA ARG A 33 13.98 -11.91 -5.20
C ARG A 33 13.09 -10.69 -5.37
N VAL A 34 12.03 -10.80 -6.18
CA VAL A 34 11.05 -9.73 -6.34
C VAL A 34 10.44 -9.37 -4.98
N PRO A 35 10.58 -8.12 -4.51
CA PRO A 35 9.94 -7.70 -3.26
C PRO A 35 8.44 -7.57 -3.46
N VAL A 36 7.65 -8.31 -2.69
CA VAL A 36 6.20 -8.40 -2.83
C VAL A 36 5.44 -7.89 -1.61
N TYR A 37 4.23 -7.40 -1.86
CA TYR A 37 3.27 -6.91 -0.87
C TYR A 37 1.92 -7.60 -1.07
N ALA A 38 1.29 -8.04 0.02
CA ALA A 38 -0.06 -8.58 -0.01
C ALA A 38 -1.09 -7.56 0.45
N HIS A 39 -2.24 -7.53 -0.25
CA HIS A 39 -3.43 -6.81 0.18
C HIS A 39 -4.62 -7.73 0.03
N VAL A 40 -5.14 -8.26 1.14
CA VAL A 40 -6.12 -9.35 1.11
C VAL A 40 -7.04 -9.35 2.32
N GLY A 41 -8.28 -9.78 2.11
CA GLY A 41 -9.24 -10.06 3.17
C GLY A 41 -10.12 -11.27 2.85
N LYS A 42 -10.70 -11.85 3.91
CA LYS A 42 -11.62 -12.98 3.86
C LYS A 42 -12.82 -12.68 4.75
N SER A 43 -13.95 -12.37 4.15
CA SER A 43 -15.14 -11.96 4.92
C SER A 43 -15.88 -13.14 5.55
N SER A 44 -15.77 -14.34 4.97
CA SER A 44 -16.47 -15.54 5.37
C SER A 44 -16.02 -16.10 6.74
N GLY A 45 -14.78 -15.79 7.15
CA GLY A 45 -14.19 -16.27 8.40
C GLY A 45 -12.72 -15.93 8.48
N ASP A 46 -12.01 -16.50 9.45
CA ASP A 46 -10.57 -16.33 9.57
C ASP A 46 -9.83 -16.97 8.38
N PHE A 47 -8.62 -16.51 8.11
CA PHE A 47 -7.73 -17.24 7.21
C PHE A 47 -7.49 -18.66 7.74
N THR A 48 -7.41 -19.65 6.85
CA THR A 48 -7.05 -21.02 7.22
C THR A 48 -5.58 -21.11 7.63
N SER A 49 -5.16 -22.24 8.22
CA SER A 49 -3.74 -22.44 8.56
C SER A 49 -2.86 -22.32 7.32
N GLU A 50 -3.26 -22.95 6.23
CA GLU A 50 -2.54 -22.94 4.95
C GLU A 50 -2.43 -21.52 4.38
N GLN A 51 -3.51 -20.71 4.47
CA GLN A 51 -3.50 -19.31 4.05
C GLN A 51 -2.57 -18.46 4.92
N LEU A 52 -2.56 -18.69 6.23
CA LEU A 52 -1.67 -18.00 7.15
C LEU A 52 -0.20 -18.39 6.94
N ASP A 53 0.08 -19.67 6.71
CA ASP A 53 1.41 -20.16 6.41
C ASP A 53 1.92 -19.61 5.08
N PHE A 54 1.05 -19.53 4.08
CA PHE A 54 1.36 -18.91 2.79
C PHE A 54 1.69 -17.42 2.94
N LEU A 55 0.84 -16.65 3.64
CA LEU A 55 1.09 -15.21 3.88
C LEU A 55 2.41 -14.99 4.62
N ALA A 56 2.65 -15.75 5.69
CA ALA A 56 3.85 -15.62 6.51
C ALA A 56 5.14 -16.00 5.76
N LYS A 57 5.06 -17.00 4.87
CA LYS A 57 6.18 -17.47 4.06
C LYS A 57 6.57 -16.48 2.96
N HIS A 58 5.58 -15.93 2.27
CA HIS A 58 5.80 -15.20 1.03
C HIS A 58 5.83 -13.68 1.20
N PHE A 59 5.20 -13.13 2.25
CA PHE A 59 5.05 -11.69 2.40
C PHE A 59 5.60 -11.19 3.74
N GLY A 60 6.53 -10.27 3.66
CA GLY A 60 6.99 -9.50 4.83
C GLY A 60 6.17 -8.22 5.08
N PHE A 61 5.31 -7.84 4.12
CA PHE A 61 4.48 -6.63 4.17
C PHE A 61 3.07 -6.93 3.68
N ILE A 62 2.06 -6.67 4.53
CA ILE A 62 0.69 -7.13 4.30
C ILE A 62 -0.29 -6.04 4.77
N ALA A 63 -1.25 -5.64 3.93
CA ALA A 63 -2.47 -4.97 4.40
C ALA A 63 -3.62 -5.98 4.46
N VAL A 64 -4.30 -6.02 5.60
CA VAL A 64 -5.49 -6.84 5.76
C VAL A 64 -6.72 -5.96 5.49
N GLU A 65 -7.52 -6.39 4.51
CA GLU A 65 -8.63 -5.63 3.93
C GLU A 65 -9.82 -5.50 4.90
N LYS A 66 -10.62 -4.44 4.70
CA LYS A 66 -11.88 -4.26 5.42
C LYS A 66 -12.81 -5.47 5.29
N GLY A 67 -13.59 -5.73 6.32
CA GLY A 67 -14.49 -6.88 6.36
C GLY A 67 -13.80 -8.21 6.65
N GLN A 68 -12.49 -8.21 6.97
CA GLN A 68 -11.80 -9.43 7.39
C GLN A 68 -12.55 -10.13 8.51
N SER A 69 -12.86 -11.42 8.33
CA SER A 69 -13.55 -12.29 9.30
C SER A 69 -14.90 -11.76 9.81
N ILE A 70 -15.53 -10.81 9.14
CA ILE A 70 -16.71 -10.12 9.67
C ILE A 70 -17.87 -11.07 9.99
N ARG A 71 -18.09 -12.13 9.18
CA ARG A 71 -19.13 -13.11 9.42
C ARG A 71 -18.88 -13.96 10.66
N LYS A 72 -17.62 -14.15 11.06
CA LYS A 72 -17.26 -14.94 12.24
C LYS A 72 -17.08 -14.07 13.48
N ARG A 73 -16.49 -12.87 13.35
CA ARG A 73 -16.06 -12.04 14.47
C ARG A 73 -16.95 -10.82 14.71
N GLY A 74 -17.85 -10.53 13.77
CA GLY A 74 -18.83 -9.46 13.90
C GLY A 74 -18.35 -8.08 13.49
N ASP A 75 -17.03 -7.81 13.46
CA ASP A 75 -16.47 -6.55 13.00
C ASP A 75 -15.06 -6.71 12.40
N THR A 76 -14.65 -5.68 11.66
CA THR A 76 -13.36 -5.64 10.95
C THR A 76 -12.17 -5.53 11.91
N GLU A 77 -12.30 -4.77 12.99
CA GLU A 77 -11.22 -4.56 13.97
C GLU A 77 -10.80 -5.89 14.61
N ALA A 78 -11.76 -6.68 15.06
CA ALA A 78 -11.50 -8.00 15.64
C ALA A 78 -10.93 -8.97 14.60
N GLY A 79 -11.42 -8.92 13.36
CA GLY A 79 -10.97 -9.75 12.26
C GLY A 79 -9.51 -9.47 11.88
N ILE A 80 -9.16 -8.20 11.69
CA ILE A 80 -7.79 -7.80 11.34
C ILE A 80 -6.82 -8.06 12.48
N ALA A 81 -7.21 -7.75 13.72
CA ALA A 81 -6.38 -8.00 14.89
C ALA A 81 -6.01 -9.48 15.04
N GLU A 82 -6.96 -10.39 14.80
CA GLU A 82 -6.67 -11.83 14.81
C GLU A 82 -5.77 -12.24 13.66
N ALA A 83 -6.05 -11.80 12.44
CA ALA A 83 -5.20 -12.09 11.29
C ALA A 83 -3.76 -11.63 11.53
N ALA A 84 -3.58 -10.41 12.05
CA ALA A 84 -2.26 -9.86 12.39
C ALA A 84 -1.52 -10.71 13.42
N ARG A 85 -2.18 -11.10 14.52
CA ARG A 85 -1.60 -11.98 15.54
C ARG A 85 -1.17 -13.32 14.95
N GLN A 86 -2.01 -13.94 14.14
CA GLN A 86 -1.73 -15.25 13.55
C GLN A 86 -0.59 -15.21 12.54
N ILE A 87 -0.54 -14.17 11.70
CA ILE A 87 0.57 -13.95 10.74
C ILE A 87 1.88 -13.74 11.51
N LYS A 88 1.88 -12.86 12.54
CA LYS A 88 3.08 -12.53 13.30
C LYS A 88 3.59 -13.69 14.17
N ARG A 89 2.73 -14.60 14.62
CA ARG A 89 3.19 -15.85 15.27
C ARG A 89 4.02 -16.73 14.32
N ARG A 90 3.72 -16.72 13.03
CA ARG A 90 4.43 -17.50 11.99
C ARG A 90 5.63 -16.76 11.42
N ASN A 91 5.51 -15.44 11.28
CA ASN A 91 6.57 -14.55 10.82
C ASN A 91 6.61 -13.28 11.70
N PRO A 92 7.39 -13.27 12.79
CA PRO A 92 7.48 -12.12 13.69
C PRO A 92 7.99 -10.83 13.01
N ARG A 93 8.68 -10.95 11.87
CA ARG A 93 9.19 -9.80 11.11
C ARG A 93 8.17 -9.19 10.16
N ALA A 94 7.05 -9.88 9.89
CA ALA A 94 6.01 -9.36 9.02
C ALA A 94 5.38 -8.09 9.60
N LYS A 95 5.23 -7.07 8.76
CA LYS A 95 4.47 -5.84 9.08
C LYS A 95 3.06 -5.98 8.53
N VAL A 96 2.07 -5.86 9.40
CA VAL A 96 0.66 -6.02 9.08
C VAL A 96 -0.07 -4.70 9.28
N LEU A 97 -0.75 -4.21 8.25
CA LEU A 97 -1.48 -2.96 8.27
C LEU A 97 -2.98 -3.19 8.46
N PHE A 98 -3.57 -2.35 9.28
CA PHE A 98 -5.02 -2.23 9.46
C PHE A 98 -5.60 -1.35 8.35
N TYR A 99 -6.52 -1.87 7.52
CA TYR A 99 -7.23 -1.05 6.53
C TYR A 99 -8.16 -0.06 7.23
N TRP A 100 -7.99 1.23 6.94
CA TRP A 100 -8.84 2.28 7.48
C TRP A 100 -9.14 3.34 6.42
N ASN A 101 -10.43 3.49 6.07
CA ASN A 101 -10.82 4.43 5.03
C ASN A 101 -10.83 5.87 5.57
N THR A 102 -10.24 6.82 4.84
CA THR A 102 -10.14 8.23 5.26
C THR A 102 -11.38 9.05 4.98
N PHE A 103 -12.27 8.53 4.12
CA PHE A 103 -13.39 9.31 3.62
C PHE A 103 -14.74 8.59 3.72
N LEU A 104 -14.76 7.27 3.64
CA LEU A 104 -15.98 6.46 3.54
C LEU A 104 -16.27 5.73 4.83
N ASP A 105 -17.49 5.92 5.36
CA ASP A 105 -17.98 5.21 6.54
C ASP A 105 -18.59 3.86 6.14
N TYR A 106 -17.76 2.83 6.17
CA TYR A 106 -18.24 1.46 5.95
C TYR A 106 -18.83 0.88 7.23
N PRO A 107 -20.07 0.34 7.22
CA PRO A 107 -20.73 -0.22 8.40
C PRO A 107 -20.14 -1.57 8.85
N LEU A 108 -18.94 -1.89 8.40
CA LEU A 108 -18.22 -3.13 8.71
C LEU A 108 -17.38 -3.03 9.98
N TYR A 109 -17.20 -1.81 10.51
CA TYR A 109 -16.37 -1.54 11.68
C TYR A 109 -17.23 -1.40 12.93
N LYS A 110 -16.70 -1.88 14.07
CA LYS A 110 -17.30 -1.63 15.37
C LYS A 110 -17.35 -0.12 15.67
N ALA A 111 -16.28 0.59 15.35
CA ALA A 111 -16.18 2.04 15.54
C ALA A 111 -17.28 2.82 14.80
N SER A 112 -17.67 2.41 13.59
CA SER A 112 -18.71 3.06 12.79
C SER A 112 -20.12 2.94 13.39
N ARG A 113 -20.38 1.95 14.25
CA ARG A 113 -21.72 1.71 14.83
C ARG A 113 -22.20 2.83 15.75
N SER A 114 -21.29 3.56 16.36
CA SER A 114 -21.58 4.67 17.27
C SER A 114 -21.29 6.04 16.68
N LEU A 115 -21.03 6.12 15.36
CA LEU A 115 -20.73 7.38 14.71
C LEU A 115 -21.99 8.26 14.65
N PRO A 116 -21.96 9.51 15.16
CA PRO A 116 -23.07 10.43 15.04
C PRO A 116 -23.42 10.74 13.58
N ALA A 117 -24.69 10.70 13.21
CA ALA A 117 -25.14 10.93 11.85
C ALA A 117 -24.81 12.35 11.31
N ASP A 118 -24.65 13.33 12.20
CA ASP A 118 -24.23 14.69 11.84
C ASP A 118 -22.72 14.81 11.53
N TRP A 119 -21.95 13.75 11.72
CA TRP A 119 -20.54 13.66 11.31
C TRP A 119 -20.37 13.23 9.85
N HIS A 120 -21.47 12.89 9.17
CA HIS A 120 -21.44 12.64 7.74
C HIS A 120 -21.47 13.94 6.94
N LEU A 121 -20.62 13.99 5.93
CA LEU A 121 -20.53 15.14 5.02
C LEU A 121 -21.85 15.37 4.29
N LYS A 122 -22.28 16.61 4.24
CA LYS A 122 -23.48 17.03 3.51
C LYS A 122 -23.10 17.87 2.29
N ASN A 123 -23.85 17.71 1.20
CA ASN A 123 -23.73 18.53 0.01
C ASN A 123 -24.35 19.95 0.24
N ARG A 124 -24.35 20.80 -0.80
CA ARG A 124 -24.94 22.14 -0.73
C ARG A 124 -26.44 22.16 -0.39
N GLU A 125 -27.15 21.08 -0.72
CA GLU A 125 -28.58 20.92 -0.41
C GLU A 125 -28.81 20.34 1.00
N ARG A 126 -27.76 20.26 1.82
CA ARG A 126 -27.77 19.67 3.18
C ARG A 126 -28.14 18.19 3.24
N LYS A 127 -28.11 17.49 2.10
CA LYS A 127 -28.30 16.03 2.03
C LYS A 127 -26.98 15.29 2.29
N PRO A 128 -26.99 14.12 2.94
CA PRO A 128 -25.79 13.32 3.12
C PRO A 128 -25.10 13.02 1.77
N LEU A 129 -23.78 13.17 1.73
CA LEU A 129 -22.98 12.81 0.57
C LEU A 129 -22.75 11.31 0.59
N LEU A 130 -23.42 10.59 -0.31
CA LEU A 130 -23.25 9.16 -0.50
C LEU A 130 -22.31 8.90 -1.68
N VAL A 131 -21.32 8.06 -1.45
CA VAL A 131 -20.46 7.55 -2.51
C VAL A 131 -21.01 6.20 -2.98
N ARG A 132 -21.03 5.98 -4.30
CA ARG A 132 -21.67 4.81 -4.92
C ARG A 132 -23.13 4.62 -4.48
N ASN A 133 -23.83 5.73 -4.23
CA ASN A 133 -25.22 5.82 -3.80
C ASN A 133 -25.57 5.10 -2.47
N SER A 134 -24.58 4.65 -1.71
CA SER A 134 -24.86 3.84 -0.51
C SER A 134 -23.94 4.14 0.69
N VAL A 135 -22.70 4.57 0.47
CA VAL A 135 -21.73 4.72 1.56
C VAL A 135 -21.59 6.19 1.95
N PRO A 136 -21.92 6.58 3.21
CA PRO A 136 -21.75 7.94 3.67
C PRO A 136 -20.28 8.37 3.68
N ALA A 137 -20.03 9.65 3.42
CA ALA A 137 -18.71 10.23 3.53
C ALA A 137 -18.53 10.93 4.88
N TYR A 138 -17.34 10.84 5.49
CA TYR A 138 -16.99 11.58 6.71
C TYR A 138 -16.88 13.10 6.45
N ASP A 139 -17.37 13.92 7.37
CA ASP A 139 -17.13 15.36 7.36
C ASP A 139 -15.80 15.71 8.06
N LEU A 140 -14.71 15.69 7.28
CA LEU A 140 -13.38 16.00 7.77
C LEU A 140 -13.19 17.43 8.24
N THR A 141 -14.16 18.33 8.03
CA THR A 141 -14.11 19.70 8.58
C THR A 141 -14.32 19.70 10.09
N ARG A 142 -14.94 18.65 10.65
CA ARG A 142 -15.20 18.49 12.08
C ARG A 142 -13.98 17.97 12.82
N ALA A 143 -13.58 18.66 13.87
CA ALA A 143 -12.42 18.26 14.69
C ALA A 143 -12.67 16.97 15.50
N ASP A 144 -13.87 16.80 16.04
CA ASP A 144 -14.30 15.62 16.80
C ASP A 144 -14.30 14.34 15.93
N MET A 145 -14.80 14.42 14.69
CA MET A 145 -14.71 13.31 13.73
C MET A 145 -13.26 12.95 13.43
N ARG A 146 -12.39 13.92 13.15
CA ARG A 146 -10.96 13.67 12.91
C ARG A 146 -10.26 13.03 14.12
N ALA A 147 -10.60 13.48 15.32
CA ALA A 147 -10.06 12.92 16.57
C ALA A 147 -10.51 11.46 16.76
N TRP A 148 -11.79 11.15 16.52
CA TRP A 148 -12.34 9.80 16.54
C TRP A 148 -11.64 8.88 15.52
N TRP A 149 -11.50 9.33 14.26
CA TRP A 149 -10.82 8.58 13.22
C TRP A 149 -9.37 8.24 13.60
N SER A 150 -8.64 9.24 14.11
CA SER A 150 -7.26 9.09 14.56
C SER A 150 -7.14 8.14 15.76
N ASN A 151 -8.08 8.23 16.72
CA ASN A 151 -8.09 7.35 17.89
C ASN A 151 -8.39 5.90 17.52
N THR A 152 -9.28 5.67 16.55
CA THR A 152 -9.57 4.33 16.01
C THR A 152 -8.31 3.73 15.36
N ALA A 153 -7.60 4.50 14.55
CA ALA A 153 -6.32 4.08 13.96
C ALA A 153 -5.28 3.72 15.04
N VAL A 154 -5.16 4.54 16.08
CA VAL A 154 -4.25 4.29 17.21
C VAL A 154 -4.63 3.03 17.98
N ALA A 155 -5.92 2.81 18.22
CA ALA A 155 -6.41 1.61 18.91
C ALA A 155 -6.11 0.33 18.11
N ALA A 156 -6.27 0.36 16.80
CA ALA A 156 -5.95 -0.77 15.92
C ALA A 156 -4.46 -1.15 15.98
N VAL A 157 -3.57 -0.17 16.10
CA VAL A 157 -2.12 -0.40 16.22
C VAL A 157 -1.76 -0.87 17.63
N ARG A 158 -2.17 -0.14 18.67
CA ARG A 158 -1.74 -0.43 20.05
C ARG A 158 -2.37 -1.69 20.63
N ASN A 159 -3.64 -1.94 20.33
CA ASN A 159 -4.42 -3.03 20.91
C ASN A 159 -4.71 -4.16 19.91
N GLY A 160 -4.60 -3.88 18.61
CA GLY A 160 -5.00 -4.77 17.52
C GLY A 160 -3.86 -5.58 16.89
N ALA A 161 -2.63 -5.48 17.39
CA ALA A 161 -1.43 -6.14 16.84
C ALA A 161 -1.02 -5.69 15.41
N ALA A 162 -1.65 -4.67 14.84
CA ALA A 162 -1.22 -4.07 13.59
C ALA A 162 0.04 -3.21 13.79
N ASP A 163 0.91 -3.14 12.78
CA ASP A 163 2.13 -2.32 12.79
C ASP A 163 1.90 -0.92 12.21
N GLY A 164 0.69 -0.65 11.76
CA GLY A 164 0.30 0.62 11.17
C GLY A 164 -1.05 0.53 10.47
N ILE A 165 -1.33 1.51 9.64
CA ILE A 165 -2.58 1.60 8.89
C ILE A 165 -2.35 1.67 7.38
N PHE A 166 -3.27 1.08 6.63
CA PHE A 166 -3.48 1.36 5.22
C PHE A 166 -4.61 2.37 5.08
N ALA A 167 -4.25 3.65 4.81
CA ALA A 167 -5.19 4.76 4.74
C ALA A 167 -5.73 4.89 3.31
N ASP A 168 -6.97 4.46 3.08
CA ASP A 168 -7.57 4.45 1.74
C ASP A 168 -8.37 5.73 1.44
N ALA A 169 -8.61 5.99 0.16
CA ALA A 169 -9.51 7.01 -0.39
C ALA A 169 -9.07 8.49 -0.24
N LEU A 170 -7.79 8.79 0.00
CA LEU A 170 -7.31 10.17 0.11
C LEU A 170 -7.67 11.01 -1.13
N LEU A 171 -7.43 10.48 -2.33
CA LEU A 171 -7.76 11.19 -3.58
C LEU A 171 -9.26 11.36 -3.81
N GLN A 172 -10.13 10.62 -3.12
CA GLN A 172 -11.56 10.86 -3.19
C GLN A 172 -11.96 12.13 -2.44
N VAL A 173 -11.23 12.49 -1.37
CA VAL A 173 -11.41 13.76 -0.65
C VAL A 173 -11.03 14.93 -1.54
N THR A 174 -9.84 14.86 -2.18
CA THR A 174 -9.26 15.93 -2.98
C THR A 174 -9.77 15.99 -4.42
N ALA A 175 -10.65 15.05 -4.83
CA ALA A 175 -11.16 14.97 -6.19
C ALA A 175 -11.85 16.28 -6.63
N PRO A 176 -11.47 16.90 -7.78
CA PRO A 176 -12.02 18.18 -8.22
C PRO A 176 -13.55 18.22 -8.33
N GLY A 177 -14.18 17.07 -8.62
CA GLY A 177 -15.65 16.96 -8.67
C GLY A 177 -16.33 17.26 -7.33
N LYS A 178 -15.65 17.11 -6.20
CA LYS A 178 -16.18 17.48 -4.88
C LYS A 178 -16.40 18.98 -4.72
N ARG A 179 -15.59 19.79 -5.39
CA ARG A 179 -15.73 21.26 -5.37
C ARG A 179 -17.09 21.73 -5.87
N LYS A 180 -17.62 21.07 -6.93
CA LYS A 180 -18.97 21.38 -7.44
C LYS A 180 -20.06 21.02 -6.43
N LEU A 181 -19.91 19.89 -5.73
CA LEU A 181 -20.90 19.39 -4.77
C LEU A 181 -20.91 20.17 -3.45
N LEU A 182 -19.75 20.65 -3.00
CA LEU A 182 -19.57 21.25 -1.68
C LEU A 182 -19.48 22.79 -1.72
N GLY A 183 -19.02 23.37 -2.81
CA GLY A 183 -18.57 24.75 -2.90
C GLY A 183 -17.10 24.91 -2.51
N ASP A 184 -16.53 26.06 -2.89
CA ASP A 184 -15.08 26.32 -2.78
C ASP A 184 -14.59 26.31 -1.33
N GLU A 185 -15.34 26.93 -0.44
CA GLU A 185 -14.99 27.06 0.97
C GLU A 185 -15.00 25.68 1.66
N LYS A 186 -16.13 24.99 1.63
CA LYS A 186 -16.26 23.65 2.25
C LYS A 186 -15.28 22.63 1.65
N TYR A 187 -15.05 22.69 0.34
CA TYR A 187 -14.05 21.85 -0.31
C TYR A 187 -12.63 22.11 0.21
N ARG A 188 -12.25 23.38 0.38
CA ARG A 188 -10.95 23.75 0.94
C ARG A 188 -10.82 23.33 2.41
N GLU A 189 -11.85 23.54 3.23
CA GLU A 189 -11.90 23.08 4.62
C GLU A 189 -11.78 21.57 4.74
N LEU A 190 -12.46 20.81 3.86
CA LEU A 190 -12.38 19.35 3.82
C LEU A 190 -10.95 18.85 3.54
N ASN A 191 -10.27 19.47 2.57
CA ASN A 191 -8.86 19.14 2.27
C ASN A 191 -7.93 19.49 3.42
N ASN A 192 -8.10 20.66 4.05
CA ASN A 192 -7.35 21.03 5.25
C ASN A 192 -7.62 20.06 6.39
N GLY A 193 -8.86 19.61 6.54
CA GLY A 193 -9.25 18.58 7.51
C GLY A 193 -8.55 17.25 7.31
N LEU A 194 -8.40 16.79 6.07
CA LEU A 194 -7.63 15.58 5.74
C LEU A 194 -6.17 15.71 6.18
N VAL A 195 -5.52 16.82 5.85
CA VAL A 195 -4.14 17.08 6.25
C VAL A 195 -4.01 17.14 7.78
N ALA A 196 -4.93 17.82 8.46
CA ALA A 196 -4.94 17.89 9.92
C ALA A 196 -5.12 16.49 10.57
N MET A 197 -6.03 15.68 10.04
CA MET A 197 -6.28 14.31 10.49
C MET A 197 -5.03 13.42 10.34
N LEU A 198 -4.36 13.47 9.19
CA LEU A 198 -3.14 12.69 8.96
C LEU A 198 -1.99 13.15 9.87
N LYS A 199 -1.81 14.46 10.09
CA LYS A 199 -0.81 15.01 11.02
C LYS A 199 -1.06 14.54 12.45
N GLU A 200 -2.30 14.61 12.91
CA GLU A 200 -2.69 14.15 14.24
C GLU A 200 -2.46 12.65 14.42
N THR A 201 -2.85 11.87 13.42
CA THR A 201 -2.65 10.41 13.42
C THR A 201 -1.17 10.06 13.49
N ARG A 202 -0.32 10.70 12.67
CA ARG A 202 1.13 10.50 12.72
C ARG A 202 1.70 10.85 14.10
N ARG A 203 1.30 11.98 14.67
CA ARG A 203 1.75 12.40 16.01
C ARG A 203 1.36 11.38 17.10
N LYS A 204 0.14 10.83 17.04
CA LYS A 204 -0.36 9.85 18.02
C LYS A 204 0.29 8.47 17.86
N LEU A 205 0.49 8.03 16.63
CA LEU A 205 1.10 6.74 16.32
C LEU A 205 2.61 6.72 16.58
N GLY A 206 3.27 7.88 16.45
CA GLY A 206 4.73 7.98 16.53
C GLY A 206 5.42 7.59 15.21
N PRO A 207 6.76 7.65 15.16
CA PRO A 207 7.53 7.41 13.93
C PRO A 207 7.54 5.94 13.48
N ASP A 208 7.45 4.98 14.41
CA ASP A 208 7.65 3.56 14.17
C ASP A 208 6.43 2.88 13.53
N ALA A 209 5.23 3.46 13.66
CA ALA A 209 4.04 2.93 13.01
C ALA A 209 3.99 3.31 11.54
N THR A 210 3.69 2.34 10.69
CA THR A 210 3.55 2.58 9.24
C THR A 210 2.21 3.25 8.93
N ILE A 211 2.25 4.37 8.22
CA ILE A 211 1.09 4.94 7.52
C ILE A 211 1.35 4.78 6.02
N LEU A 212 0.68 3.83 5.39
CA LEU A 212 0.69 3.64 3.95
C LEU A 212 -0.64 4.17 3.38
N TYR A 213 -0.62 5.20 2.55
CA TYR A 213 -1.87 5.68 1.95
C TYR A 213 -2.05 5.18 0.53
N ASN A 214 -3.30 5.01 0.12
CA ASN A 214 -3.67 4.77 -1.28
C ASN A 214 -3.92 6.10 -1.98
N GLY A 215 -3.18 6.36 -3.07
CA GLY A 215 -3.41 7.57 -3.85
C GLY A 215 -2.18 8.27 -4.41
N LEU A 216 -1.04 7.62 -4.49
CA LEU A 216 0.07 8.14 -5.30
C LEU A 216 -0.24 7.85 -6.79
N ARG A 217 -0.36 8.91 -7.61
CA ARG A 217 -0.76 8.81 -9.02
C ARG A 217 -0.04 9.87 -9.84
N GLY A 218 1.08 9.52 -10.45
CA GLY A 218 1.93 10.49 -11.12
C GLY A 218 2.23 11.67 -10.19
N ARG A 219 1.78 12.86 -10.55
CA ARG A 219 1.95 14.08 -9.72
C ARG A 219 0.91 14.21 -8.61
N GLY A 220 -0.20 13.47 -8.67
CA GLY A 220 -1.27 13.56 -7.67
C GLY A 220 -0.95 12.72 -6.44
N GLY A 221 -1.33 13.23 -5.26
CA GLY A 221 -1.17 12.54 -3.98
C GLY A 221 0.22 12.64 -3.36
N ALA A 222 1.24 13.13 -4.07
CA ALA A 222 2.60 13.27 -3.56
C ALA A 222 2.68 14.26 -2.38
N GLU A 223 1.75 15.20 -2.28
CA GLU A 223 1.61 16.17 -1.18
C GLU A 223 1.37 15.51 0.19
N PHE A 224 0.91 14.26 0.22
CA PHE A 224 0.70 13.50 1.46
C PHE A 224 1.93 12.70 1.91
N LEU A 225 2.95 12.51 1.06
CA LEU A 225 4.17 11.77 1.40
C LEU A 225 4.89 12.28 2.67
N PRO A 226 4.97 13.60 2.95
CA PRO A 226 5.57 14.08 4.19
C PRO A 226 4.83 13.63 5.46
N LEU A 227 3.53 13.30 5.36
CA LEU A 227 2.67 12.91 6.47
C LEU A 227 2.59 11.38 6.67
N ALA A 228 3.15 10.62 5.74
CA ALA A 228 3.03 9.17 5.69
C ALA A 228 4.40 8.47 5.62
N SER A 229 4.43 7.19 5.91
CA SER A 229 5.61 6.33 5.70
C SER A 229 5.78 5.98 4.23
N GLY A 230 4.70 6.00 3.47
CA GLY A 230 4.69 5.66 2.05
C GLY A 230 3.32 5.68 1.43
N ALA A 231 3.24 5.21 0.19
CA ALA A 231 2.03 5.24 -0.61
C ALA A 231 1.85 3.99 -1.49
N MET A 232 0.61 3.75 -1.91
CA MET A 232 0.30 2.77 -2.93
C MET A 232 -0.13 3.45 -4.24
N ILE A 233 0.40 2.95 -5.36
CA ILE A 233 -0.09 3.18 -6.71
C ILE A 233 -1.00 2.02 -7.05
N GLU A 234 -2.33 2.21 -6.96
CA GLU A 234 -3.30 1.11 -7.01
C GLU A 234 -3.65 0.65 -8.44
N HIS A 235 -3.82 1.57 -9.36
CA HIS A 235 -4.43 1.26 -10.67
C HIS A 235 -3.40 1.21 -11.82
N PHE A 236 -2.17 0.82 -11.53
CA PHE A 236 -1.12 0.78 -12.55
C PHE A 236 -1.52 -0.13 -13.74
N GLY A 237 -1.52 0.43 -14.93
CA GLY A 237 -1.86 -0.27 -16.17
C GLY A 237 -3.33 -0.74 -16.28
N HIS A 238 -4.21 -0.34 -15.34
CA HIS A 238 -5.61 -0.73 -15.30
C HIS A 238 -6.50 0.44 -14.86
N PHE A 239 -7.82 0.33 -15.03
CA PHE A 239 -8.79 1.39 -14.68
C PHE A 239 -8.35 2.77 -15.22
N SER A 240 -8.18 3.74 -14.33
CA SER A 240 -7.73 5.10 -14.69
C SER A 240 -6.22 5.22 -14.92
N GLY A 241 -5.45 4.16 -14.69
CA GLY A 241 -3.98 4.11 -14.86
C GLY A 241 -3.53 3.59 -16.22
N VAL A 242 -4.43 3.43 -17.20
CA VAL A 242 -4.08 2.99 -18.55
C VAL A 242 -3.50 4.14 -19.38
N GLY A 243 -2.65 3.78 -20.35
CA GLY A 243 -1.96 4.72 -21.23
C GLY A 243 -0.49 4.88 -20.86
N LYS A 244 0.35 5.00 -21.90
CA LYS A 244 1.83 5.06 -21.71
C LYS A 244 2.27 6.26 -20.88
N GLU A 245 1.60 7.42 -21.04
CA GLU A 245 1.87 8.64 -20.29
C GLU A 245 1.59 8.44 -18.79
N LYS A 246 0.42 7.87 -18.46
CA LYS A 246 0.00 7.58 -17.09
C LYS A 246 0.92 6.57 -16.42
N MET A 247 1.25 5.49 -17.12
CA MET A 247 2.19 4.50 -16.61
C MET A 247 3.57 5.11 -16.37
N ALA A 248 4.09 5.93 -17.29
CA ALA A 248 5.37 6.61 -17.12
C ALA A 248 5.36 7.56 -15.92
N GLU A 249 4.31 8.39 -15.77
CA GLU A 249 4.14 9.27 -14.61
C GLU A 249 4.10 8.49 -13.29
N ASP A 250 3.41 7.34 -13.25
CA ASP A 250 3.35 6.49 -12.06
C ASP A 250 4.71 5.86 -11.72
N LEU A 251 5.49 5.40 -12.74
CA LEU A 251 6.85 4.88 -12.56
C LEU A 251 7.82 5.95 -12.05
N ASP A 252 7.74 7.16 -12.60
CA ASP A 252 8.54 8.30 -12.17
C ASP A 252 8.21 8.69 -10.70
N ALA A 253 6.91 8.71 -10.35
CA ALA A 253 6.45 8.98 -8.98
C ALA A 253 6.91 7.90 -7.99
N MET A 254 6.85 6.62 -8.38
CA MET A 254 7.35 5.49 -7.58
C MET A 254 8.83 5.67 -7.26
N SER A 255 9.66 5.87 -8.29
CA SER A 255 11.09 6.06 -8.12
C SER A 255 11.43 7.29 -7.29
N ALA A 256 10.74 8.42 -7.52
CA ALA A 256 10.97 9.67 -6.78
C ALA A 256 10.63 9.52 -5.29
N ALA A 257 9.48 8.93 -4.96
CA ALA A 257 9.06 8.71 -3.58
C ALA A 257 10.01 7.75 -2.85
N ALA A 258 10.40 6.64 -3.50
CA ALA A 258 11.31 5.67 -2.90
C ALA A 258 12.71 6.24 -2.67
N ARG A 259 13.25 7.02 -3.60
CA ARG A 259 14.52 7.74 -3.39
C ARG A 259 14.47 8.77 -2.26
N ALA A 260 13.28 9.30 -1.97
CA ALA A 260 13.05 10.12 -0.78
C ALA A 260 12.85 9.30 0.52
N GLY A 261 13.17 8.00 0.51
CA GLY A 261 13.09 7.12 1.66
C GLY A 261 11.66 6.63 2.00
N LYS A 262 10.70 6.78 1.07
CA LYS A 262 9.32 6.34 1.29
C LYS A 262 9.10 4.91 0.83
N ILE A 263 8.18 4.21 1.49
CA ILE A 263 7.67 2.92 1.04
C ILE A 263 6.76 3.17 -0.17
N VAL A 264 6.89 2.39 -1.24
CA VAL A 264 5.96 2.44 -2.37
C VAL A 264 5.47 1.03 -2.72
N CYS A 265 4.16 0.84 -2.71
CA CYS A 265 3.51 -0.37 -3.20
C CYS A 265 2.92 -0.11 -4.58
N LEU A 266 3.34 -0.85 -5.59
CA LEU A 266 2.75 -0.79 -6.92
C LEU A 266 1.80 -1.97 -7.08
N LYS A 267 0.49 -1.68 -7.13
CA LYS A 267 -0.56 -2.66 -7.41
C LYS A 267 -0.80 -2.73 -8.91
N ALA A 268 -0.40 -3.83 -9.50
CA ALA A 268 -0.64 -4.16 -10.89
C ALA A 268 -1.77 -5.20 -11.04
N TRP A 269 -2.35 -5.25 -12.22
CA TRP A 269 -3.52 -6.04 -12.57
C TRP A 269 -3.22 -6.92 -13.79
N PRO A 270 -3.80 -8.12 -13.88
CA PRO A 270 -3.59 -9.02 -15.02
C PRO A 270 -4.41 -8.62 -16.27
N GLY A 271 -4.83 -7.35 -16.38
CA GLY A 271 -5.68 -6.87 -17.45
C GLY A 271 -7.16 -7.23 -17.25
N PHE A 272 -7.51 -7.76 -16.07
CA PHE A 272 -8.88 -7.99 -15.61
C PHE A 272 -8.95 -7.76 -14.08
N SER A 273 -10.16 -7.69 -13.56
CA SER A 273 -10.43 -7.45 -12.14
C SER A 273 -11.67 -8.21 -11.68
N TRP A 274 -11.94 -8.18 -10.36
CA TRP A 274 -13.19 -8.70 -9.78
C TRP A 274 -14.48 -8.06 -10.36
N GLN A 275 -14.35 -6.96 -11.11
CA GLN A 275 -15.48 -6.28 -11.76
C GLN A 275 -15.84 -6.91 -13.11
N ASP A 276 -14.97 -7.73 -13.68
CA ASP A 276 -15.18 -8.41 -14.96
C ASP A 276 -16.05 -9.66 -14.76
N ALA A 277 -17.38 -9.44 -14.67
CA ALA A 277 -18.34 -10.49 -14.32
C ALA A 277 -18.26 -11.73 -15.24
N GLU A 278 -17.90 -11.58 -16.49
CA GLU A 278 -17.74 -12.69 -17.43
C GLU A 278 -16.51 -13.53 -17.06
N LEU A 279 -15.36 -12.89 -16.86
CA LEU A 279 -14.14 -13.58 -16.47
C LEU A 279 -14.28 -14.25 -15.08
N MET A 280 -14.95 -13.58 -14.13
CA MET A 280 -15.13 -14.14 -12.78
C MET A 280 -16.03 -15.39 -12.73
N ARG A 281 -16.69 -15.79 -13.82
CA ARG A 281 -17.39 -17.08 -13.94
C ARG A 281 -16.47 -18.22 -14.39
N LYS A 282 -15.27 -17.92 -14.87
CA LYS A 282 -14.30 -18.95 -15.29
C LYS A 282 -13.76 -19.71 -14.06
N PRO A 283 -13.31 -20.95 -14.25
CA PRO A 283 -12.59 -21.67 -13.21
C PRO A 283 -11.39 -20.87 -12.69
N HIS A 284 -11.08 -20.96 -11.39
CA HIS A 284 -9.95 -20.26 -10.79
C HIS A 284 -8.62 -20.57 -11.50
N THR A 285 -8.40 -21.82 -11.85
CA THR A 285 -7.21 -22.26 -12.61
C THR A 285 -7.02 -21.53 -13.94
N GLU A 286 -8.12 -21.19 -14.61
CA GLU A 286 -8.08 -20.42 -15.86
C GLU A 286 -7.73 -18.96 -15.60
N LEU A 287 -8.23 -18.35 -14.51
CA LEU A 287 -7.86 -16.99 -14.11
C LEU A 287 -6.37 -16.91 -13.76
N VAL A 288 -5.84 -17.91 -13.04
CA VAL A 288 -4.41 -18.02 -12.70
C VAL A 288 -3.55 -18.14 -13.96
N ARG A 289 -3.97 -19.00 -14.92
CA ARG A 289 -3.27 -19.14 -16.21
C ARG A 289 -3.20 -17.82 -16.96
N LEU A 290 -4.34 -17.13 -17.11
CA LEU A 290 -4.42 -15.82 -17.76
C LEU A 290 -3.59 -14.76 -17.04
N ALA A 291 -3.61 -14.75 -15.72
CA ALA A 291 -2.80 -13.83 -14.95
C ALA A 291 -1.30 -14.09 -15.15
N ARG A 292 -0.87 -15.37 -15.14
CA ARG A 292 0.52 -15.73 -15.38
C ARG A 292 1.02 -15.31 -16.77
N GLU A 293 0.24 -15.50 -17.80
CA GLU A 293 0.57 -15.10 -19.17
C GLU A 293 0.79 -13.58 -19.31
N ARG A 294 0.14 -12.80 -18.45
CA ARG A 294 0.18 -11.33 -18.48
C ARG A 294 1.10 -10.71 -17.43
N LEU A 295 1.82 -11.52 -16.65
CA LEU A 295 2.64 -11.06 -15.53
C LEU A 295 3.87 -10.27 -15.98
N VAL A 296 4.52 -10.68 -17.08
CA VAL A 296 5.86 -10.16 -17.45
C VAL A 296 5.86 -8.66 -17.63
N PHE A 297 4.85 -8.11 -18.32
CA PHE A 297 4.79 -6.66 -18.57
C PHE A 297 4.69 -5.81 -17.30
N PRO A 298 3.70 -6.00 -16.41
CA PRO A 298 3.60 -5.21 -15.19
C PRO A 298 4.77 -5.45 -14.21
N LEU A 299 5.32 -6.67 -14.16
CA LEU A 299 6.48 -6.98 -13.35
C LEU A 299 7.72 -6.23 -13.86
N ALA A 300 7.97 -6.25 -15.16
CA ALA A 300 9.06 -5.51 -15.76
C ALA A 300 8.92 -3.99 -15.58
N CYS A 301 7.70 -3.45 -15.71
CA CYS A 301 7.40 -2.06 -15.39
C CYS A 301 7.77 -1.71 -13.93
N PHE A 302 7.39 -2.57 -12.98
CA PHE A 302 7.81 -2.40 -11.59
C PHE A 302 9.33 -2.40 -11.46
N LEU A 303 10.03 -3.38 -12.02
CA LEU A 303 11.47 -3.56 -11.87
C LEU A 303 12.27 -2.38 -12.45
N VAL A 304 11.88 -1.82 -13.60
CA VAL A 304 12.62 -0.68 -14.16
C VAL A 304 12.56 0.57 -13.29
N ALA A 305 11.55 0.72 -12.44
CA ALA A 305 11.36 1.89 -11.59
C ALA A 305 11.59 1.62 -10.09
N ALA A 306 11.69 0.36 -9.66
CA ALA A 306 11.82 0.00 -8.26
C ALA A 306 13.15 0.50 -7.66
N GLU A 307 13.07 1.07 -6.49
CA GLU A 307 14.18 1.41 -5.59
C GLU A 307 14.00 0.61 -4.28
N SER A 308 14.92 0.76 -3.33
CA SER A 308 14.72 0.16 -2.01
C SER A 308 13.38 0.58 -1.41
N ASN A 309 12.71 -0.34 -0.72
CA ASN A 309 11.36 -0.17 -0.12
C ASN A 309 10.21 -0.02 -1.15
N CYS A 310 10.41 -0.45 -2.41
CA CYS A 310 9.33 -0.67 -3.36
C CYS A 310 8.86 -2.12 -3.30
N TYR A 311 7.54 -2.34 -3.33
CA TYR A 311 6.93 -3.66 -3.25
C TYR A 311 5.90 -3.84 -4.35
N PHE A 312 5.90 -5.02 -4.96
CA PHE A 312 4.99 -5.37 -6.04
C PHE A 312 3.77 -6.13 -5.50
N CYS A 313 2.58 -5.77 -5.97
CA CYS A 313 1.35 -6.49 -5.70
C CYS A 313 0.67 -6.84 -7.02
N TYR A 314 0.35 -8.12 -7.22
CA TYR A 314 -0.24 -8.60 -8.47
C TYR A 314 -1.40 -9.54 -8.19
N THR A 315 -2.60 -9.04 -8.31
CA THR A 315 -3.86 -9.77 -8.07
C THR A 315 -4.98 -9.11 -8.88
N TRP A 316 -6.11 -9.78 -9.07
CA TRP A 316 -7.28 -9.21 -9.73
C TRP A 316 -8.34 -8.66 -8.76
N GLY A 317 -8.04 -8.65 -7.47
CA GLY A 317 -8.88 -8.07 -6.42
C GLY A 317 -8.24 -8.12 -5.06
N TYR A 318 -9.06 -8.14 -4.02
CA TYR A 318 -8.63 -8.07 -2.62
C TYR A 318 -9.22 -9.17 -1.74
N ARG A 319 -10.03 -10.08 -2.30
CA ARG A 319 -10.55 -11.24 -1.58
C ARG A 319 -9.55 -12.39 -1.61
N GLU A 320 -9.74 -13.34 -0.73
CA GLU A 320 -8.94 -14.58 -0.67
C GLU A 320 -8.95 -15.37 -1.99
N THR A 321 -9.94 -15.13 -2.85
CA THR A 321 -10.08 -15.77 -4.17
C THR A 321 -9.54 -14.95 -5.33
N ASP A 322 -9.01 -13.76 -5.07
CA ASP A 322 -8.68 -12.79 -6.11
C ASP A 322 -7.17 -12.78 -6.45
N GLY A 323 -6.46 -13.89 -6.26
CA GLY A 323 -5.09 -14.08 -6.75
C GLY A 323 -3.98 -13.89 -5.72
N THR A 324 -4.28 -13.48 -4.48
CA THR A 324 -3.22 -13.29 -3.45
C THR A 324 -2.56 -14.61 -3.06
N PHE A 325 -3.30 -15.71 -3.10
CA PHE A 325 -2.81 -17.05 -2.74
C PHE A 325 -2.29 -17.86 -3.93
N ASP A 326 -2.20 -17.22 -5.10
CA ASP A 326 -1.57 -17.80 -6.28
C ASP A 326 -0.14 -17.28 -6.40
N TRP A 327 0.82 -18.21 -6.47
CA TRP A 327 2.23 -17.86 -6.54
C TRP A 327 2.80 -18.09 -7.94
N TYR A 328 3.59 -17.14 -8.39
CA TYR A 328 4.23 -17.19 -9.70
C TYR A 328 5.74 -17.44 -9.53
N PRO A 329 6.32 -18.43 -10.24
CA PRO A 329 7.75 -18.77 -10.12
C PRO A 329 8.69 -17.59 -10.38
N GLU A 330 8.23 -16.59 -11.15
CA GLU A 330 8.96 -15.37 -11.44
C GLU A 330 9.30 -14.58 -10.17
N PHE A 331 8.51 -14.71 -9.11
CA PHE A 331 8.75 -14.01 -7.83
C PHE A 331 9.89 -14.61 -7.03
N ASP A 332 10.23 -15.89 -7.24
CA ASP A 332 11.30 -16.58 -6.53
C ASP A 332 12.64 -16.56 -7.28
N LYS A 333 12.65 -16.06 -8.52
CA LYS A 333 13.90 -16.00 -9.28
C LYS A 333 14.90 -15.05 -8.62
N PRO A 334 16.21 -15.40 -8.63
CA PRO A 334 17.24 -14.51 -8.13
C PRO A 334 17.23 -13.20 -8.92
N LEU A 335 17.17 -12.07 -8.21
CA LEU A 335 17.15 -10.74 -8.83
C LEU A 335 18.48 -10.02 -8.60
N GLY A 336 18.93 -9.94 -7.35
CA GLY A 336 20.06 -9.13 -6.94
C GLY A 336 19.78 -7.63 -6.95
N PRO A 337 20.69 -6.80 -6.44
CA PRO A 337 20.53 -5.35 -6.46
C PRO A 337 20.58 -4.82 -7.89
N PRO A 338 19.92 -3.66 -8.16
CA PRO A 338 20.04 -3.00 -9.46
C PRO A 338 21.46 -2.46 -9.67
N GLU A 339 21.98 -2.60 -10.89
CA GLU A 339 23.30 -2.07 -11.32
C GLU A 339 23.31 -0.55 -11.51
N GLY A 340 22.12 0.08 -11.47
CA GLY A 340 21.96 1.51 -11.62
C GLY A 340 20.51 1.91 -11.86
N LYS A 341 20.35 3.16 -12.28
CA LYS A 341 19.03 3.68 -12.68
C LYS A 341 18.64 3.13 -14.04
N ALA A 342 17.34 3.00 -14.29
CA ALA A 342 16.86 2.67 -15.63
C ALA A 342 17.29 3.72 -16.66
N LYS A 343 17.70 3.27 -17.83
CA LYS A 343 17.90 4.10 -19.01
C LYS A 343 16.59 4.18 -19.77
N ARG A 344 16.15 5.41 -20.09
CA ARG A 344 14.93 5.66 -20.84
C ARG A 344 15.24 6.31 -22.19
N THR A 345 14.65 5.78 -23.26
CA THR A 345 14.65 6.38 -24.59
C THR A 345 13.22 6.38 -25.12
N GLY A 346 12.60 7.55 -25.22
CA GLY A 346 11.17 7.64 -25.55
C GLY A 346 10.30 6.92 -24.53
N TRP A 347 9.62 5.88 -24.95
CA TRP A 347 8.76 5.04 -24.11
C TRP A 347 9.38 3.71 -23.71
N THR A 348 10.62 3.47 -24.11
CA THR A 348 11.37 2.26 -23.80
C THR A 348 12.31 2.47 -22.61
N TYR A 349 12.30 1.50 -21.68
CA TYR A 349 13.14 1.49 -20.49
C TYR A 349 14.01 0.24 -20.48
N HIS A 350 15.27 0.39 -20.00
CA HIS A 350 16.19 -0.71 -19.77
C HIS A 350 16.83 -0.58 -18.40
N ARG A 351 16.95 -1.69 -17.65
CA ARG A 351 17.62 -1.74 -16.36
C ARG A 351 18.31 -3.08 -16.15
N GLY A 352 19.57 -3.05 -15.69
CA GLY A 352 20.31 -4.22 -15.24
C GLY A 352 20.12 -4.45 -13.73
N PHE A 353 20.13 -5.71 -13.35
CA PHE A 353 20.23 -6.24 -12.00
C PHE A 353 21.33 -7.28 -11.97
N ALA A 354 21.86 -7.63 -10.79
CA ALA A 354 22.94 -8.63 -10.68
C ALA A 354 22.58 -9.97 -11.34
N HIS A 355 21.28 -10.34 -11.36
CA HIS A 355 20.79 -11.60 -11.95
C HIS A 355 19.64 -11.41 -12.94
N ALA A 356 19.40 -10.21 -13.46
CA ALA A 356 18.37 -10.00 -14.47
C ALA A 356 18.66 -8.77 -15.34
N ALA A 357 18.27 -8.84 -16.62
CA ALA A 357 18.18 -7.68 -17.50
C ALA A 357 16.72 -7.45 -17.87
N VAL A 358 16.25 -6.22 -17.70
CA VAL A 358 14.84 -5.86 -17.88
C VAL A 358 14.69 -4.82 -18.97
N SER A 359 13.78 -5.07 -19.91
CA SER A 359 13.38 -4.09 -20.93
C SER A 359 11.86 -3.97 -20.99
N VAL A 360 11.38 -2.75 -21.18
CA VAL A 360 9.94 -2.42 -21.26
C VAL A 360 9.72 -1.39 -22.35
N ASP A 361 8.71 -1.61 -23.17
CA ASP A 361 8.14 -0.62 -24.07
C ASP A 361 6.70 -0.32 -23.64
N LEU A 362 6.47 0.88 -23.09
CA LEU A 362 5.15 1.29 -22.60
C LEU A 362 4.16 1.57 -23.73
N GLU A 363 4.65 1.94 -24.93
CA GLU A 363 3.79 2.21 -26.08
C GLU A 363 3.29 0.92 -26.71
N ALA A 364 4.20 -0.01 -26.99
CA ALA A 364 3.86 -1.34 -27.52
C ALA A 364 3.25 -2.26 -26.47
N LYS A 365 3.33 -1.91 -25.16
CA LYS A 365 2.95 -2.76 -24.01
C LYS A 365 3.64 -4.12 -24.05
N THR A 366 4.92 -4.12 -24.41
CA THR A 366 5.76 -5.32 -24.43
C THR A 366 6.88 -5.22 -23.40
N ALA A 367 7.33 -6.35 -22.90
CA ALA A 367 8.43 -6.40 -21.97
C ALA A 367 9.17 -7.72 -22.03
N ARG A 368 10.41 -7.70 -21.56
CA ARG A 368 11.26 -8.88 -21.41
C ARG A 368 12.04 -8.79 -20.11
N ILE A 369 12.16 -9.92 -19.43
CA ILE A 369 13.01 -10.10 -18.27
C ILE A 369 13.92 -11.30 -18.57
N ASP A 370 15.18 -11.03 -18.81
CA ASP A 370 16.21 -12.05 -19.02
C ASP A 370 16.84 -12.38 -17.68
N TRP A 371 16.38 -13.49 -17.07
CA TRP A 371 16.92 -13.98 -15.81
C TRP A 371 18.26 -14.68 -16.04
N GLN A 372 19.25 -14.34 -15.26
CA GLN A 372 20.57 -14.96 -15.25
C GLN A 372 20.68 -15.93 -14.07
N PRO A 373 21.52 -16.98 -14.18
CA PRO A 373 21.76 -17.91 -13.10
C PRO A 373 22.29 -17.27 -11.81
#